data_a3f50dda1dbd5c54349cccc104391a0d
#
_entry.id   a3f50dda1dbd5c54349cccc104391a0d
#
_cell.length_a   1.000
_cell.length_b   1.000
_cell.length_c   1.000
_cell.angle_alpha   90.00
_cell.angle_beta   90.00
_cell.angle_gamma   90.00
#
_symmetry.space_group_name_H-M   'P 1'
#
loop_
_entity.id
_entity.type
_entity.pdbx_description
1 polymer ?
#
loop_
_entity_poly.entity_id
_entity_poly.type
_entity_poly.pdbx_seq_one_letter_code
_entity_poly.pdbx_strand_id
1 'polypeptide(L)' 'MNNNDFWYELIKEYYNLGLYTDEDLDVFVPYYISEEQKQEMINKKKNS' A
#
# COMPACT_ATOMS: atom_id res chain seq x y z
N MET A 1 8.57 15.01 -7.27
CA MET A 1 7.82 13.83 -6.92
C MET A 1 8.47 12.59 -7.50
N ASN A 2 8.59 11.54 -6.75
CA ASN A 2 9.27 10.34 -7.23
C ASN A 2 8.27 9.24 -7.56
N ASN A 3 8.76 8.18 -8.22
CA ASN A 3 7.91 7.08 -8.67
C ASN A 3 7.30 6.31 -7.52
N ASN A 4 7.98 6.28 -6.37
CA ASN A 4 7.46 5.56 -5.21
C ASN A 4 6.16 6.16 -4.71
N ASP A 5 6.06 7.48 -4.76
CA ASP A 5 4.84 8.15 -4.32
C ASP A 5 3.67 7.81 -5.23
N PHE A 6 3.95 7.72 -6.53
CA PHE A 6 2.92 7.36 -7.49
C PHE A 6 2.34 5.97 -7.21
N TRP A 7 3.22 4.98 -7.04
CA TRP A 7 2.78 3.62 -6.79
C TRP A 7 2.09 3.49 -5.43
N TYR A 8 2.61 4.19 -4.44
CA TYR A 8 2.02 4.17 -3.12
C TYR A 8 0.58 4.68 -3.14
N GLU A 9 0.35 5.82 -3.79
CA GLU A 9 -0.99 6.39 -3.85
C GLU A 9 -1.95 5.48 -4.60
N LEU A 10 -1.50 4.90 -5.71
CA LEU A 10 -2.34 4.03 -6.50
C LEU A 10 -2.71 2.76 -5.74
N ILE A 11 -1.72 2.11 -5.16
CA ILE A 11 -1.92 0.87 -4.43
C ILE A 11 -2.77 1.11 -3.18
N LYS A 12 -2.53 2.21 -2.50
CA LYS A 12 -3.31 2.58 -1.33
C LYS A 12 -4.79 2.71 -1.67
N GLU A 13 -5.09 3.36 -2.77
CA GLU A 13 -6.47 3.55 -3.19
C GLU A 13 -7.15 2.21 -3.45
N TYR A 14 -6.48 1.33 -4.19
CA TYR A 14 -7.06 0.03 -4.50
C TYR A 14 -7.18 -0.85 -3.26
N TYR A 15 -6.24 -0.72 -2.33
CA TYR A 15 -6.32 -1.44 -1.08
C TYR A 15 -7.53 -0.99 -0.27
N ASN A 16 -7.77 0.32 -0.22
CA ASN A 16 -8.92 0.86 0.50
C ASN A 16 -10.24 0.45 -0.15
N LEU A 17 -10.23 0.25 -1.46
CA LEU A 17 -11.42 -0.22 -2.18
C LEU A 17 -11.68 -1.71 -1.99
N GLY A 18 -10.75 -2.41 -1.36
CA GLY A 18 -10.91 -3.84 -1.12
C GLY A 18 -10.43 -4.72 -2.25
N LEU A 19 -9.71 -4.14 -3.23
CA LEU A 19 -9.22 -4.90 -4.37
C LEU A 19 -7.94 -5.66 -4.06
N TYR A 20 -7.19 -5.22 -3.05
CA TYR A 20 -5.95 -5.87 -2.63
C TYR A 20 -6.07 -6.31 -1.19
N THR A 21 -5.47 -7.47 -0.88
CA THR A 21 -5.37 -7.97 0.49
C THR A 21 -4.02 -7.58 1.08
N ASP A 22 -3.86 -7.86 2.38
CA ASP A 22 -2.56 -7.62 3.02
C ASP A 22 -1.46 -8.41 2.33
N GLU A 23 -1.77 -9.63 1.89
CA GLU A 23 -0.80 -10.46 1.18
C GLU A 23 -0.41 -9.84 -0.16
N ASP A 24 -1.36 -9.22 -0.83
CA ASP A 24 -1.07 -8.54 -2.09
C ASP A 24 -0.07 -7.41 -1.87
N LEU A 25 -0.17 -6.71 -0.74
CA LEU A 25 0.76 -5.63 -0.43
C LEU A 25 2.18 -6.17 -0.29
N ASP A 26 2.33 -7.38 0.25
CA ASP A 26 3.65 -8.00 0.37
C ASP A 26 4.31 -8.20 -0.99
N VAL A 27 3.52 -8.49 -2.01
CA VAL A 27 4.04 -8.67 -3.36
C VAL A 27 4.64 -7.37 -3.89
N PHE A 28 4.09 -6.25 -3.50
CA PHE A 28 4.56 -4.95 -3.96
C PHE A 28 5.79 -4.46 -3.22
N VAL A 29 6.06 -4.97 -2.04
CA VAL A 29 7.22 -4.58 -1.23
C VAL A 29 8.43 -5.40 -1.67
N PRO A 30 9.61 -4.81 -1.77
CA PRO A 30 9.96 -3.38 -1.63
C PRO A 30 9.99 -2.63 -2.94
N TYR A 31 9.51 -3.24 -4.02
CA TYR A 31 9.74 -2.73 -5.37
C TYR A 31 8.85 -1.53 -5.70
N TYR A 32 7.61 -1.57 -5.31
CA TYR A 32 6.65 -0.50 -5.62
C TYR A 32 6.34 0.36 -4.41
N ILE A 33 6.33 -0.24 -3.23
CA ILE A 33 6.12 0.48 -1.97
C ILE A 33 7.15 -0.03 -0.96
N SER A 34 7.38 0.76 0.08
CA SER A 34 8.29 0.36 1.13
C SER A 34 7.54 -0.43 2.21
N GLU A 35 8.31 -1.10 3.07
CA GLU A 35 7.73 -1.82 4.19
C GLU A 35 6.94 -0.86 5.09
N GLU A 36 7.50 0.33 5.31
CA GLU A 36 6.83 1.33 6.12
C GLU A 36 5.50 1.76 5.51
N GLN A 37 5.48 1.93 4.19
CA GLN A 37 4.26 2.30 3.50
C GLN A 37 3.21 1.20 3.61
N LYS A 38 3.64 -0.04 3.50
CA LYS A 38 2.73 -1.16 3.66
C LYS A 38 2.10 -1.16 5.06
N GLN A 39 2.92 -1.02 6.08
CA GLN A 39 2.42 -1.01 7.45
C GLN A 39 1.48 0.16 7.70
N GLU A 40 1.80 1.29 7.11
CA GLU A 40 0.94 2.47 7.24
C GLU A 40 -0.44 2.22 6.66
N MET A 41 -0.49 1.60 5.49
CA MET A 41 -1.77 1.29 4.87
C MET A 41 -2.60 0.33 5.71
N ILE A 42 -1.95 -0.70 6.23
CA ILE A 42 -2.62 -1.69 7.05
C ILE A 42 -3.16 -1.07 8.33
N ASN A 43 -2.33 -0.23 8.97
CA ASN A 43 -2.74 0.42 10.21
C ASN A 43 -3.92 1.37 10.00
N LYS A 44 -3.90 2.11 8.92
CA LYS A 44 -4.98 3.04 8.63
C LYS A 44 -6.29 2.31 8.37
N LYS A 45 -6.21 1.19 7.69
CA LYS A 45 -7.40 0.42 7.40
C LYS A 45 -8.00 -0.17 8.68
N LYS A 46 -7.14 -0.62 9.59
CA LYS A 46 -7.59 -1.16 10.86
C LYS A 46 -8.25 -0.11 11.73
N ASN A 47 -7.77 1.12 11.66
CA ASN A 47 -8.24 2.19 12.53
C ASN A 47 -9.42 2.98 11.97
N SER A 48 -9.85 2.68 10.78
CA SER A 48 -10.94 3.43 10.15
C SER A 48 -12.32 2.72 10.24
#